data_dde7199138b9432f20cf74f347b218a6
#
_entry.id   dde7199138b9432f20cf74f347b218a6
#
_cell.length_a   1.000
_cell.length_b   1.000
_cell.length_c   1.000
_cell.angle_alpha   90.00
_cell.angle_beta   90.00
_cell.angle_gamma   90.00
#
_symmetry.space_group_name_H-M   'P 1'
#
loop_
_entity.id
_entity.type
_entity.pdbx_description
1 polymer ?
#
loop_
_entity_poly.entity_id
_entity_poly.type
_entity_poly.pdbx_seq_one_letter_code
_entity_poly.pdbx_strand_id
1 'polypeptide(L)'
;VAYDSLKAFDASRPVQYERNNDIVDMGSNQYPSIAWTNEAVKGKMNIKYPFHISEYAHSMGNAVGNLVDYWKAIESSNYFMGGAIWDWIDQSMYNYTKEGKRYAAYGGDFGDTPNDGQFVMNGIIFGDETPKPQYYEVKKVYQYIETTWKDAKTATLDVFNKNYYADNLSDYEMAYTLTA
;
A
#
# COMPACT_ATOMS: atom_id res chain seq x y z
N VAL A 1 -9.99 -27.66 1.72
CA VAL A 1 -8.72 -28.44 1.72
C VAL A 1 -7.54 -27.58 2.18
N ALA A 2 -7.13 -26.53 1.45
CA ALA A 2 -5.97 -25.71 1.86
C ALA A 2 -6.16 -25.05 3.24
N TYR A 3 -7.32 -24.45 3.49
CA TYR A 3 -7.68 -23.87 4.79
C TYR A 3 -7.55 -24.88 5.94
N ASP A 4 -8.17 -26.05 5.78
CA ASP A 4 -8.14 -27.11 6.80
C ASP A 4 -6.72 -27.61 7.06
N SER A 5 -5.90 -27.74 6.02
CA SER A 5 -4.51 -28.14 6.13
C SER A 5 -3.66 -27.11 6.87
N LEU A 6 -3.86 -25.81 6.59
CA LEU A 6 -3.18 -24.73 7.31
C LEU A 6 -3.60 -24.70 8.77
N LYS A 7 -4.90 -24.83 9.06
CA LYS A 7 -5.42 -24.87 10.45
C LYS A 7 -4.99 -26.11 11.23
N ALA A 8 -4.83 -27.23 10.55
CA ALA A 8 -4.27 -28.45 11.19
C ALA A 8 -2.79 -28.28 11.53
N PHE A 9 -2.05 -27.51 10.73
CA PHE A 9 -0.65 -27.21 10.99
C PHE A 9 -0.46 -26.12 12.05
N ASP A 10 -1.21 -25.02 11.96
CA ASP A 10 -1.19 -23.90 12.91
C ASP A 10 -2.58 -23.30 13.08
N ALA A 11 -3.24 -23.63 14.17
CA ALA A 11 -4.56 -23.10 14.51
C ALA A 11 -4.50 -21.69 15.13
N SER A 12 -3.33 -21.19 15.53
CA SER A 12 -3.18 -19.94 16.27
C SER A 12 -3.30 -18.68 15.40
N ARG A 13 -3.03 -18.81 14.11
CA ARG A 13 -3.06 -17.69 13.17
C ARG A 13 -4.32 -17.68 12.32
N PRO A 14 -4.91 -16.50 12.05
CA PRO A 14 -6.00 -16.37 11.09
C PRO A 14 -5.50 -16.68 9.67
N VAL A 15 -6.35 -17.30 8.88
CA VAL A 15 -6.09 -17.60 7.46
C VAL A 15 -6.91 -16.67 6.59
N GLN A 16 -6.28 -16.11 5.59
CA GLN A 16 -6.87 -15.23 4.60
C GLN A 16 -6.73 -15.85 3.21
N TYR A 17 -7.74 -15.67 2.37
CA TYR A 17 -7.70 -15.94 0.94
C TYR A 17 -8.50 -14.86 0.21
N GLU A 18 -7.88 -14.24 -0.75
CA GLU A 18 -8.31 -12.99 -1.35
C GLU A 18 -9.74 -12.98 -1.93
N ARG A 19 -10.19 -14.09 -2.53
CA ARG A 19 -11.49 -14.14 -3.25
C ARG A 19 -12.59 -14.95 -2.59
N ASN A 20 -12.30 -15.68 -1.55
CA ASN A 20 -13.29 -16.55 -0.91
C ASN A 20 -13.38 -16.26 0.59
N ASN A 21 -14.11 -15.19 0.91
CA ASN A 21 -14.31 -14.75 2.29
C ASN A 21 -15.16 -15.73 3.12
N ASP A 22 -15.91 -16.65 2.49
CA ASP A 22 -16.84 -17.53 3.21
C ASP A 22 -16.13 -18.60 4.02
N ILE A 23 -15.01 -19.10 3.53
CA ILE A 23 -14.27 -20.24 4.11
C ILE A 23 -13.02 -19.85 4.91
N VAL A 24 -12.69 -18.57 5.02
CA VAL A 24 -11.49 -18.06 5.70
C VAL A 24 -11.86 -17.27 6.95
N ASP A 25 -10.85 -16.97 7.79
CA ASP A 25 -11.06 -16.31 9.08
C ASP A 25 -11.29 -14.81 8.95
N MET A 26 -10.66 -14.17 7.94
CA MET A 26 -10.69 -12.73 7.74
C MET A 26 -10.96 -12.37 6.28
N GLY A 27 -11.60 -11.22 6.07
CA GLY A 27 -11.99 -10.76 4.76
C GLY A 27 -10.88 -10.07 3.99
N SER A 28 -10.95 -10.15 2.66
CA SER A 28 -10.12 -9.36 1.78
C SER A 28 -10.80 -9.05 0.45
N ASN A 29 -10.29 -8.04 -0.23
CA ASN A 29 -10.69 -7.70 -1.59
C ASN A 29 -9.46 -7.17 -2.35
N GLN A 30 -9.44 -7.38 -3.66
CA GLN A 30 -8.40 -6.93 -4.56
C GLN A 30 -8.93 -5.77 -5.40
N TYR A 31 -8.22 -4.65 -5.39
CA TYR A 31 -8.57 -3.42 -6.12
C TYR A 31 -10.01 -2.92 -5.88
N PRO A 32 -10.51 -2.84 -4.63
CA PRO A 32 -11.79 -2.21 -4.38
C PRO A 32 -11.75 -0.73 -4.77
N SER A 33 -12.87 -0.19 -5.23
CA SER A 33 -12.97 1.25 -5.44
C SER A 33 -13.04 2.00 -4.10
N ILE A 34 -12.69 3.29 -4.10
CA ILE A 34 -12.85 4.16 -2.91
C ILE A 34 -14.29 4.18 -2.42
N ALA A 35 -15.27 4.23 -3.35
CA ALA A 35 -16.67 4.19 -3.01
C ALA A 35 -17.05 2.89 -2.28
N TRP A 36 -16.59 1.76 -2.78
CA TRP A 36 -16.78 0.46 -2.12
C TRP A 36 -16.12 0.43 -0.74
N THR A 37 -14.86 0.90 -0.65
CA THR A 37 -14.11 0.96 0.61
C THR A 37 -14.84 1.80 1.66
N ASN A 38 -15.36 2.98 1.27
CA ASN A 38 -16.14 3.85 2.15
C ASN A 38 -17.42 3.21 2.71
N GLU A 39 -18.05 2.30 1.97
CA GLU A 39 -19.22 1.57 2.48
C GLU A 39 -18.79 0.36 3.33
N ALA A 40 -17.69 -0.29 2.97
CA ALA A 40 -17.12 -1.42 3.71
C ALA A 40 -16.66 -1.01 5.12
N VAL A 41 -15.98 0.12 5.29
CA VAL A 41 -15.55 0.62 6.60
C VAL A 41 -16.71 1.00 7.54
N LYS A 42 -17.92 1.19 6.98
CA LYS A 42 -19.16 1.44 7.74
C LYS A 42 -19.89 0.13 8.11
N GLY A 43 -19.35 -1.02 7.77
CA GLY A 43 -19.97 -2.32 8.01
C GLY A 43 -21.15 -2.64 7.09
N LYS A 44 -21.29 -1.94 5.96
CA LYS A 44 -22.44 -2.11 5.04
C LYS A 44 -22.26 -3.21 4.00
N MET A 45 -21.05 -3.76 3.92
CA MET A 45 -20.76 -4.85 3.00
C MET A 45 -20.83 -6.20 3.73
N ASN A 46 -21.32 -7.23 3.04
CA ASN A 46 -21.32 -8.59 3.59
C ASN A 46 -19.93 -9.23 3.43
N ILE A 47 -19.00 -8.82 4.29
CA ILE A 47 -17.61 -9.28 4.32
C ILE A 47 -17.22 -9.67 5.74
N LYS A 48 -16.19 -10.51 5.88
CA LYS A 48 -15.61 -10.83 7.19
C LYS A 48 -14.66 -9.74 7.65
N TYR A 49 -14.63 -9.52 8.94
CA TYR A 49 -13.70 -8.63 9.63
C TYR A 49 -12.82 -9.43 10.61
N PRO A 50 -11.58 -9.03 10.87
CA PRO A 50 -10.91 -7.87 10.28
C PRO A 50 -10.74 -8.00 8.76
N PHE A 51 -10.56 -6.87 8.06
CA PHE A 51 -10.51 -6.81 6.62
C PHE A 51 -9.20 -6.24 6.11
N HIS A 52 -8.69 -6.80 5.03
CA HIS A 52 -7.44 -6.38 4.38
C HIS A 52 -7.67 -6.16 2.88
N ILE A 53 -7.13 -5.09 2.33
CA ILE A 53 -7.09 -4.91 0.88
C ILE A 53 -5.82 -5.61 0.38
N SER A 54 -6.01 -6.78 -0.27
CA SER A 54 -4.88 -7.65 -0.67
C SER A 54 -3.99 -7.02 -1.73
N GLU A 55 -4.59 -6.23 -2.64
CA GLU A 55 -3.88 -5.39 -3.59
C GLU A 55 -4.69 -4.12 -3.88
N TYR A 56 -4.02 -2.99 -4.00
CA TYR A 56 -4.60 -1.72 -4.45
C TYR A 56 -3.53 -0.78 -5.00
N ALA A 57 -3.96 0.38 -5.53
CA ALA A 57 -3.06 1.43 -6.00
C ALA A 57 -1.95 0.91 -6.94
N HIS A 58 -2.33 0.08 -7.94
CA HIS A 58 -1.40 -0.49 -8.93
C HIS A 58 -0.49 0.59 -9.51
N SER A 59 0.83 0.46 -9.29
CA SER A 59 1.79 1.55 -9.40
C SER A 59 2.38 1.74 -10.80
N MET A 60 1.78 1.12 -11.82
CA MET A 60 2.24 1.28 -13.21
C MET A 60 1.81 2.64 -13.78
N GLY A 61 2.71 3.30 -14.50
CA GLY A 61 2.43 4.58 -15.16
C GLY A 61 2.27 5.74 -14.15
N ASN A 62 1.17 6.49 -14.27
CA ASN A 62 0.87 7.67 -13.44
C ASN A 62 0.02 7.34 -12.19
N ALA A 63 0.11 6.14 -11.65
CA ALA A 63 -0.49 5.77 -10.38
C ALA A 63 0.39 6.38 -9.25
N VAL A 64 -0.06 6.36 -8.09
CA VAL A 64 -0.97 5.89 -7.11
C VAL A 64 -2.02 6.95 -6.69
N GLY A 65 -2.77 7.49 -7.61
CA GLY A 65 -3.75 8.54 -7.32
C GLY A 65 -4.75 8.12 -6.25
N ASN A 66 -5.21 9.11 -5.49
CA ASN A 66 -6.21 8.95 -4.44
C ASN A 66 -5.79 8.04 -3.26
N LEU A 67 -4.50 7.77 -3.07
CA LEU A 67 -4.02 6.94 -1.97
C LEU A 67 -4.45 7.48 -0.61
N VAL A 68 -4.43 8.80 -0.45
CA VAL A 68 -4.88 9.48 0.78
C VAL A 68 -6.36 9.22 1.09
N ASP A 69 -7.22 9.07 0.08
CA ASP A 69 -8.65 8.82 0.27
C ASP A 69 -8.91 7.39 0.74
N TYR A 70 -8.14 6.42 0.26
CA TYR A 70 -8.14 5.05 0.81
C TYR A 70 -7.74 5.05 2.28
N TRP A 71 -6.66 5.75 2.63
CA TRP A 71 -6.17 5.74 4.00
C TRP A 71 -7.08 6.50 4.97
N LYS A 72 -7.70 7.58 4.55
CA LYS A 72 -8.76 8.23 5.35
C LYS A 72 -9.92 7.26 5.65
N ALA A 73 -10.32 6.46 4.67
CA ALA A 73 -11.35 5.45 4.87
C ALA A 73 -10.86 4.33 5.81
N ILE A 74 -9.69 3.76 5.56
CA ILE A 74 -9.10 2.68 6.36
C ILE A 74 -8.95 3.11 7.82
N GLU A 75 -8.34 4.26 8.07
CA GLU A 75 -8.09 4.80 9.42
C GLU A 75 -9.36 5.22 10.16
N SER A 76 -10.48 5.41 9.46
CA SER A 76 -11.78 5.69 10.08
C SER A 76 -12.44 4.46 10.71
N SER A 77 -11.87 3.28 10.55
CA SER A 77 -12.49 2.01 10.96
C SER A 77 -11.53 1.16 11.79
N ASN A 78 -12.06 0.56 12.86
CA ASN A 78 -11.33 -0.44 13.65
C ASN A 78 -11.35 -1.85 13.02
N TYR A 79 -11.98 -2.00 11.86
CA TYR A 79 -12.17 -3.30 11.20
C TYR A 79 -11.21 -3.51 10.02
N PHE A 80 -10.61 -2.44 9.51
CA PHE A 80 -9.66 -2.50 8.41
C PHE A 80 -8.23 -2.50 8.93
N MET A 81 -7.43 -3.44 8.43
CA MET A 81 -6.02 -3.59 8.81
C MET A 81 -5.07 -2.80 7.90
N GLY A 82 -5.56 -2.35 6.74
CA GLY A 82 -4.77 -1.67 5.73
C GLY A 82 -4.83 -2.35 4.37
N GLY A 83 -3.82 -2.14 3.55
CA GLY A 83 -3.71 -2.73 2.22
C GLY A 83 -2.28 -2.84 1.73
N ALA A 84 -2.06 -3.70 0.75
CA ALA A 84 -0.78 -3.89 0.09
C ALA A 84 -0.78 -3.23 -1.30
N ILE A 85 0.07 -2.22 -1.50
CA ILE A 85 0.24 -1.59 -2.82
C ILE A 85 0.84 -2.60 -3.78
N TRP A 86 0.32 -2.70 -4.99
CA TRP A 86 0.93 -3.42 -6.07
C TRP A 86 1.70 -2.47 -6.99
N ASP A 87 3.02 -2.42 -6.97
CA ASP A 87 3.94 -3.25 -6.24
C ASP A 87 5.04 -2.39 -5.57
N TRP A 88 5.93 -3.00 -4.78
CA TRP A 88 7.03 -2.27 -4.14
C TRP A 88 8.11 -1.86 -5.15
N ILE A 89 8.61 -2.83 -5.93
CA ILE A 89 9.73 -2.64 -6.86
C ILE A 89 9.35 -3.16 -8.24
N ASP A 90 9.83 -2.50 -9.29
CA ASP A 90 9.68 -3.02 -10.64
C ASP A 90 10.25 -4.43 -10.77
N GLN A 91 9.45 -5.33 -11.34
CA GLN A 91 9.85 -6.71 -11.62
C GLN A 91 10.65 -6.81 -12.93
N SER A 92 11.04 -5.66 -13.51
CA SER A 92 11.85 -5.57 -14.72
C SER A 92 13.32 -5.86 -14.44
N MET A 93 14.01 -6.39 -15.44
CA MET A 93 15.47 -6.49 -15.44
C MET A 93 16.07 -5.39 -16.31
N TYR A 94 17.30 -4.97 -16.02
CA TYR A 94 17.99 -4.05 -16.91
C TYR A 94 18.66 -4.76 -18.08
N ASN A 95 18.53 -4.16 -19.26
CA ASN A 95 19.25 -4.56 -20.47
C ASN A 95 19.80 -3.32 -21.18
N TYR A 96 20.59 -3.51 -22.22
CA TYR A 96 21.23 -2.43 -22.95
C TYR A 96 20.90 -2.51 -24.43
N THR A 97 20.65 -1.35 -25.04
CA THR A 97 20.52 -1.24 -26.50
C THR A 97 21.87 -1.51 -27.15
N LYS A 98 21.88 -1.66 -28.48
CA LYS A 98 23.12 -1.82 -29.27
C LYS A 98 24.09 -0.64 -29.11
N GLU A 99 23.54 0.54 -28.80
CA GLU A 99 24.29 1.79 -28.55
C GLU A 99 24.75 1.92 -27.10
N GLY A 100 24.53 0.89 -26.25
CA GLY A 100 24.95 0.86 -24.85
C GLY A 100 24.02 1.65 -23.89
N LYS A 101 22.82 2.05 -24.31
CA LYS A 101 21.85 2.71 -23.45
C LYS A 101 21.10 1.70 -22.61
N ARG A 102 21.17 1.85 -21.27
CA ARG A 102 20.42 1.02 -20.31
C ARG A 102 18.92 1.27 -20.42
N TYR A 103 18.11 0.24 -20.36
CA TYR A 103 16.65 0.32 -20.27
C TYR A 103 16.08 -0.81 -19.38
N ALA A 104 14.88 -0.60 -18.87
CA ALA A 104 14.14 -1.63 -18.15
C ALA A 104 13.51 -2.59 -19.17
N ALA A 105 13.83 -3.87 -19.07
CA ALA A 105 13.42 -4.92 -19.97
C ALA A 105 12.40 -5.85 -19.32
N TYR A 106 11.58 -6.47 -20.15
CA TYR A 106 10.60 -7.48 -19.76
C TYR A 106 10.88 -8.80 -20.50
N GLY A 107 10.14 -9.87 -20.18
CA GLY A 107 10.38 -11.19 -20.76
C GLY A 107 10.43 -11.24 -22.30
N GLY A 108 9.59 -10.42 -22.98
CA GLY A 108 9.60 -10.32 -24.45
C GLY A 108 10.93 -9.80 -25.04
N ASP A 109 11.66 -8.94 -24.32
CA ASP A 109 12.99 -8.48 -24.74
C ASP A 109 14.06 -9.61 -24.70
N PHE A 110 13.76 -10.69 -23.98
CA PHE A 110 14.59 -11.89 -23.88
C PHE A 110 14.04 -13.06 -24.70
N GLY A 111 12.97 -12.85 -25.47
CA GLY A 111 12.36 -13.85 -26.33
C GLY A 111 11.27 -14.69 -25.69
N ASP A 112 10.83 -14.36 -24.49
CA ASP A 112 9.75 -15.08 -23.80
C ASP A 112 8.40 -14.87 -24.53
N THR A 113 7.70 -15.99 -24.76
CA THR A 113 6.38 -16.02 -25.40
C THR A 113 5.55 -17.15 -24.78
N PRO A 114 4.35 -16.87 -24.22
CA PRO A 114 3.70 -15.55 -24.10
C PRO A 114 4.36 -14.64 -23.05
N ASN A 115 4.05 -13.33 -23.08
CA ASN A 115 4.46 -12.35 -22.07
C ASN A 115 3.39 -11.27 -21.92
N ASP A 116 3.41 -10.52 -20.81
CA ASP A 116 2.46 -9.46 -20.49
C ASP A 116 3.04 -8.05 -20.71
N GLY A 117 4.12 -7.94 -21.49
CA GLY A 117 4.71 -6.65 -21.87
C GLY A 117 5.18 -5.85 -20.65
N GLN A 118 4.72 -4.61 -20.57
CA GLN A 118 5.12 -3.65 -19.52
C GLN A 118 4.55 -3.92 -18.11
N PHE A 119 3.73 -4.95 -17.92
CA PHE A 119 3.17 -5.33 -16.60
C PHE A 119 4.20 -5.87 -15.60
N VAL A 120 5.45 -5.67 -15.86
CA VAL A 120 6.58 -5.85 -14.93
C VAL A 120 7.10 -4.53 -14.35
N MET A 121 6.58 -3.37 -14.83
CA MET A 121 7.02 -2.02 -14.42
C MET A 121 6.01 -1.39 -13.46
N ASN A 122 5.62 -2.11 -12.45
CA ASN A 122 4.52 -1.84 -11.53
C ASN A 122 4.96 -1.45 -10.12
N GLY A 123 6.26 -1.26 -9.88
CA GLY A 123 6.79 -0.85 -8.58
C GLY A 123 6.63 0.64 -8.29
N ILE A 124 6.61 1.01 -7.01
CA ILE A 124 6.76 2.41 -6.55
C ILE A 124 8.20 2.89 -6.60
N ILE A 125 9.14 1.96 -6.73
CA ILE A 125 10.55 2.22 -7.03
C ILE A 125 10.96 1.46 -8.30
N PHE A 126 12.02 1.93 -8.94
CA PHE A 126 12.60 1.23 -10.09
C PHE A 126 13.32 -0.06 -9.67
N GLY A 127 13.65 -0.91 -10.65
CA GLY A 127 14.38 -2.15 -10.40
C GLY A 127 15.82 -1.96 -9.87
N ASP A 128 16.37 -0.75 -9.91
CA ASP A 128 17.64 -0.38 -9.27
C ASP A 128 17.44 0.31 -7.90
N GLU A 129 16.24 0.17 -7.32
CA GLU A 129 15.86 0.73 -6.02
C GLU A 129 15.77 2.26 -5.96
N THR A 130 15.90 2.96 -7.10
CA THR A 130 15.70 4.41 -7.13
C THR A 130 14.21 4.76 -7.05
N PRO A 131 13.84 5.80 -6.26
CA PRO A 131 12.44 6.19 -6.12
C PRO A 131 11.81 6.69 -7.41
N LYS A 132 10.59 6.24 -7.71
CA LYS A 132 9.72 6.86 -8.71
C LYS A 132 8.93 8.03 -8.10
N PRO A 133 8.30 8.91 -8.90
CA PRO A 133 7.48 10.01 -8.37
C PRO A 133 6.43 9.57 -7.36
N GLN A 134 5.75 8.44 -7.59
CA GLN A 134 4.72 7.88 -6.70
C GLN A 134 5.25 7.44 -5.33
N TYR A 135 6.54 7.18 -5.19
CA TYR A 135 7.17 6.88 -3.90
C TYR A 135 6.93 7.99 -2.87
N TYR A 136 7.01 9.24 -3.29
CA TYR A 136 6.86 10.38 -2.39
C TYR A 136 5.42 10.55 -1.90
N GLU A 137 4.43 10.21 -2.73
CA GLU A 137 3.02 10.14 -2.31
C GLU A 137 2.83 9.05 -1.25
N VAL A 138 3.34 7.85 -1.51
CA VAL A 138 3.29 6.74 -0.55
C VAL A 138 3.97 7.11 0.76
N LYS A 139 5.19 7.69 0.70
CA LYS A 139 5.92 8.16 1.87
C LYS A 139 5.10 9.16 2.70
N LYS A 140 4.39 10.08 2.04
CA LYS A 140 3.56 11.08 2.73
C LYS A 140 2.32 10.45 3.36
N VAL A 141 1.61 9.59 2.65
CA VAL A 141 0.37 8.96 3.14
C VAL A 141 0.64 7.96 4.25
N TYR A 142 1.76 7.22 4.17
CA TYR A 142 2.13 6.19 5.14
C TYR A 142 2.91 6.71 6.36
N GLN A 143 3.11 8.01 6.49
CA GLN A 143 3.80 8.55 7.66
C GLN A 143 3.04 8.24 8.95
N TYR A 144 3.76 7.86 10.00
CA TYR A 144 3.18 7.51 11.31
C TYR A 144 2.98 8.71 12.24
N ILE A 145 3.51 9.87 11.87
CA ILE A 145 3.33 11.11 12.62
C ILE A 145 2.71 12.13 11.68
N GLU A 146 1.52 12.59 12.01
CA GLU A 146 0.83 13.63 11.26
C GLU A 146 0.92 14.96 11.99
N THR A 147 1.22 16.04 11.25
CA THR A 147 1.23 17.40 11.78
C THR A 147 0.26 18.26 11.00
N THR A 148 -0.61 18.98 11.72
CA THR A 148 -1.56 19.90 11.13
C THR A 148 -1.52 21.26 11.83
N TRP A 149 -1.79 22.32 11.08
CA TRP A 149 -1.91 23.64 11.67
C TRP A 149 -3.17 23.72 12.52
N LYS A 150 -3.01 24.02 13.82
CA LYS A 150 -4.10 24.39 14.70
C LYS A 150 -4.39 25.89 14.63
N ASP A 151 -3.35 26.70 14.72
CA ASP A 151 -3.43 28.15 14.59
C ASP A 151 -2.12 28.69 13.95
N ALA A 152 -2.24 29.19 12.72
CA ALA A 152 -1.11 29.74 11.99
C ALA A 152 -0.59 31.06 12.60
N LYS A 153 -1.47 31.86 13.29
CA LYS A 153 -1.08 33.14 13.89
C LYS A 153 -0.19 32.94 15.10
N THR A 154 -0.41 31.89 15.87
CA THR A 154 0.37 31.55 17.06
C THR A 154 1.41 30.49 16.78
N ALA A 155 1.60 30.09 15.53
CA ALA A 155 2.47 28.99 15.10
C ALA A 155 2.22 27.69 15.89
N THR A 156 0.94 27.40 16.19
CA THR A 156 0.56 26.22 16.94
C THR A 156 0.24 25.07 15.99
N LEU A 157 0.83 23.92 16.25
CA LEU A 157 0.62 22.66 15.50
C LEU A 157 -0.05 21.62 16.40
N ASP A 158 -0.95 20.85 15.82
CA ASP A 158 -1.36 19.57 16.39
C ASP A 158 -0.46 18.48 15.80
N VAL A 159 0.08 17.63 16.68
CA VAL A 159 0.88 16.46 16.32
C VAL A 159 0.11 15.22 16.72
N PHE A 160 -0.21 14.39 15.73
CA PHE A 160 -0.96 13.15 15.94
C PHE A 160 -0.06 11.94 15.73
N ASN A 161 0.01 11.09 16.76
CA ASN A 161 0.73 9.81 16.71
C ASN A 161 -0.18 8.74 16.10
N LYS A 162 0.15 8.26 14.89
CA LYS A 162 -0.55 7.20 14.17
C LYS A 162 0.06 5.81 14.40
N ASN A 163 1.09 5.69 15.24
CA ASN A 163 1.65 4.39 15.57
C ASN A 163 0.66 3.57 16.41
N TYR A 164 0.37 2.35 15.96
CA TYR A 164 -0.54 1.46 16.68
C TYR A 164 0.10 0.76 17.89
N TYR A 165 1.44 0.69 17.92
CA TYR A 165 2.19 -0.10 18.90
C TYR A 165 3.19 0.74 19.71
N ALA A 166 3.22 2.06 19.49
CA ALA A 166 4.07 2.99 20.22
C ALA A 166 3.21 4.08 20.89
N ASP A 167 3.11 4.06 22.21
CA ASP A 167 2.27 4.95 23.00
C ASP A 167 2.79 6.39 23.04
N ASN A 168 4.07 6.58 22.76
CA ASN A 168 4.73 7.88 22.85
C ASN A 168 5.70 8.10 21.70
N LEU A 169 6.17 9.32 21.54
CA LEU A 169 7.13 9.74 20.52
C LEU A 169 8.50 10.09 21.11
N SER A 170 8.88 9.48 22.25
CA SER A 170 10.14 9.79 22.95
C SER A 170 11.39 9.54 22.13
N ASP A 171 11.30 8.63 21.14
CA ASP A 171 12.42 8.26 20.27
C ASP A 171 12.54 9.18 19.03
N TYR A 172 11.65 10.18 18.94
CA TYR A 172 11.62 11.12 17.83
C TYR A 172 12.05 12.52 18.29
N GLU A 173 12.74 13.22 17.42
CA GLU A 173 13.10 14.62 17.59
C GLU A 173 12.33 15.48 16.59
N MET A 174 11.74 16.60 17.05
CA MET A 174 11.05 17.53 16.17
C MET A 174 12.00 18.66 15.78
N ALA A 175 12.29 18.78 14.48
CA ALA A 175 12.98 19.93 13.91
C ALA A 175 12.03 20.77 13.05
N TYR A 176 12.20 22.09 13.06
CA TYR A 176 11.43 22.99 12.22
C TYR A 176 12.30 24.11 11.67
N THR A 177 11.88 24.66 10.53
CA THR A 177 12.50 25.86 9.94
C THR A 177 11.39 26.87 9.66
N LEU A 178 11.58 28.07 10.14
CA LEU A 178 10.69 29.19 9.84
C LEU A 178 11.33 30.06 8.77
N THR A 179 10.66 30.20 7.64
CA THR A 179 11.06 31.08 6.53
C THR A 179 10.08 32.25 6.40
N ALA A 180 10.62 33.44 6.24
CA ALA A 180 9.83 34.67 6.00
C ALA A 180 9.65 34.92 4.49
#